data_195d9192c6c049091946b44ab437818b
#
_entry.id   195d9192c6c049091946b44ab437818b
#
_cell.length_a   1.000
_cell.length_b   1.000
_cell.length_c   1.000
_cell.angle_alpha   90.00
_cell.angle_beta   90.00
_cell.angle_gamma   90.00
#
_symmetry.space_group_name_H-M   'P 1'
#
loop_
_entity.id
_entity.type
_entity.pdbx_description
1 polymer ?
#
loop_
_entity_poly.entity_id
_entity_poly.type
_entity_poly.pdbx_seq_one_letter_code
_entity_poly.pdbx_strand_id
1 'polypeptide(L)'
;MATPTKTLRLRPRLQNEIDRIARRSRRSFSQVTQDLLEEALRMRACPGIYFADEAAGREVKVAGTGLGVWEVIRDYLAAGRDERALRKALPQLSAA
;
A
#
# COMPACT_ATOMS: atom_id res chain seq x y z
N MET A 1 -19.31 -9.05 -13.66
CA MET A 1 -20.11 -8.05 -12.94
C MET A 1 -19.71 -6.66 -13.44
N ALA A 2 -20.68 -5.84 -13.82
CA ALA A 2 -20.40 -4.52 -14.34
C ALA A 2 -19.94 -3.59 -13.19
N THR A 3 -18.92 -2.79 -13.46
CA THR A 3 -18.45 -1.80 -12.51
C THR A 3 -19.36 -0.57 -12.55
N PRO A 4 -20.03 -0.20 -11.45
CA PRO A 4 -20.90 0.95 -11.45
C PRO A 4 -20.11 2.25 -11.64
N THR A 5 -20.75 3.22 -12.27
CA THR A 5 -20.17 4.53 -12.49
C THR A 5 -20.63 5.51 -11.42
N LYS A 6 -19.69 6.24 -10.83
CA LYS A 6 -19.94 7.34 -9.90
C LYS A 6 -19.33 8.61 -10.46
N THR A 7 -20.08 9.71 -10.41
CA THR A 7 -19.57 11.01 -10.80
C THR A 7 -19.09 11.75 -9.56
N LEU A 8 -17.88 12.30 -9.63
CA LEU A 8 -17.23 12.94 -8.51
C LEU A 8 -16.59 14.25 -8.97
N ARG A 9 -16.77 15.31 -8.19
CA ARG A 9 -16.06 16.56 -8.41
C ARG A 9 -14.71 16.51 -7.69
N LEU A 10 -13.65 16.73 -8.43
CA LEU A 10 -12.29 16.79 -7.87
C LEU A 10 -11.81 18.23 -7.85
N ARG A 11 -11.14 18.60 -6.76
CA ARG A 11 -10.43 19.87 -6.69
C ARG A 11 -9.36 19.89 -7.77
N PRO A 12 -9.12 21.04 -8.43
CA PRO A 12 -8.12 21.10 -9.51
C PRO A 12 -6.74 20.59 -9.11
N ARG A 13 -6.33 20.83 -7.88
CA ARG A 13 -5.05 20.33 -7.37
C ARG A 13 -4.97 18.81 -7.39
N LEU A 14 -6.04 18.13 -6.93
CA LEU A 14 -6.08 16.67 -6.94
C LEU A 14 -6.08 16.12 -8.36
N GLN A 15 -6.86 16.72 -9.23
CA GLN A 15 -6.91 16.32 -10.63
C GLN A 15 -5.54 16.44 -11.29
N ASN A 16 -4.83 17.54 -11.05
CA ASN A 16 -3.51 17.78 -11.62
C ASN A 16 -2.46 16.79 -11.10
N GLU A 17 -2.51 16.46 -9.82
CA GLU A 17 -1.60 15.47 -9.23
C GLU A 17 -1.85 14.08 -9.79
N ILE A 18 -3.11 13.68 -9.93
CA ILE A 18 -3.46 12.39 -10.51
C ILE A 18 -3.04 12.31 -11.98
N ASP A 19 -3.27 13.38 -12.74
CA ASP A 19 -2.82 13.47 -14.14
C ASP A 19 -1.31 13.29 -14.26
N ARG A 20 -0.55 13.88 -13.35
CA ARG A 20 0.90 13.77 -13.33
C ARG A 20 1.33 12.32 -13.10
N ILE A 21 0.73 11.64 -12.14
CA ILE A 21 1.01 10.22 -11.86
C ILE A 21 0.62 9.36 -13.06
N ALA A 22 -0.54 9.61 -13.66
CA ALA A 22 -1.03 8.86 -14.81
C ALA A 22 -0.05 8.95 -16.00
N ARG A 23 0.43 10.15 -16.31
CA ARG A 23 1.40 10.35 -17.39
C ARG A 23 2.72 9.64 -17.10
N ARG A 24 3.21 9.75 -15.87
CA ARG A 24 4.48 9.15 -15.47
C ARG A 24 4.42 7.62 -15.51
N SER A 25 3.31 7.05 -15.09
CA SER A 25 3.12 5.59 -15.03
C SER A 25 2.53 5.01 -16.31
N ARG A 26 2.16 5.84 -17.28
CA ARG A 26 1.49 5.43 -18.53
C ARG A 26 0.20 4.67 -18.27
N ARG A 27 -0.56 5.10 -17.28
CA ARG A 27 -1.84 4.52 -16.91
C ARG A 27 -2.94 5.55 -17.10
N SER A 28 -4.20 5.10 -17.20
CA SER A 28 -5.31 6.01 -17.32
C SER A 28 -5.58 6.74 -16.01
N PHE A 29 -6.18 7.92 -16.10
CA PHE A 29 -6.64 8.68 -14.93
C PHE A 29 -7.53 7.83 -14.03
N SER A 30 -8.47 7.08 -14.62
CA SER A 30 -9.39 6.22 -13.88
C SER A 30 -8.65 5.13 -13.10
N GLN A 31 -7.69 4.46 -13.72
CA GLN A 31 -6.91 3.41 -13.06
C GLN A 31 -6.09 3.94 -11.90
N VAL A 32 -5.41 5.08 -12.11
CA VAL A 32 -4.60 5.71 -11.06
C VAL A 32 -5.49 6.13 -9.89
N THR A 33 -6.65 6.73 -10.18
CA THR A 33 -7.60 7.15 -9.16
C THR A 33 -8.08 5.97 -8.33
N GLN A 34 -8.46 4.87 -8.98
CA GLN A 34 -8.91 3.67 -8.28
C GLN A 34 -7.82 3.07 -7.41
N ASP A 35 -6.58 3.01 -7.93
CA ASP A 35 -5.45 2.50 -7.14
C ASP A 35 -5.18 3.35 -5.91
N LEU A 36 -5.22 4.68 -6.05
CA LEU A 36 -5.04 5.59 -4.92
C LEU A 36 -6.13 5.41 -3.86
N LEU A 37 -7.38 5.26 -4.29
CA LEU A 37 -8.49 5.03 -3.38
C LEU A 37 -8.35 3.69 -2.65
N GLU A 38 -7.96 2.63 -3.35
CA GLU A 38 -7.72 1.34 -2.72
C GLU A 38 -6.62 1.40 -1.69
N GLU A 39 -5.50 2.07 -2.00
CA GLU A 39 -4.40 2.25 -1.07
C GLU A 39 -4.86 3.01 0.18
N ALA A 40 -5.61 4.09 -0.01
CA ALA A 40 -6.12 4.89 1.09
C ALA A 40 -7.05 4.08 2.00
N LEU A 41 -7.92 3.27 1.41
CA LEU A 41 -8.84 2.42 2.17
C LEU A 41 -8.09 1.33 2.95
N ARG A 42 -7.07 0.74 2.35
CA ARG A 42 -6.25 -0.26 3.02
C ARG A 42 -5.48 0.33 4.19
N MET A 43 -4.92 1.53 4.03
CA MET A 43 -4.24 2.21 5.12
C MET A 43 -5.18 2.54 6.28
N ARG A 44 -6.44 2.87 5.98
CA ARG A 44 -7.45 3.08 7.01
C ARG A 44 -7.82 1.81 7.75
N ALA A 45 -7.97 0.71 7.00
CA ALA A 45 -8.31 -0.59 7.58
C ALA A 45 -7.17 -1.20 8.39
N CYS A 46 -5.93 -0.93 7.99
CA CYS A 46 -4.72 -1.46 8.61
C CYS A 46 -3.76 -0.33 8.95
N PRO A 47 -3.98 0.42 10.04
CA PRO A 47 -3.05 1.47 10.44
C PRO A 47 -1.64 0.90 10.66
N GLY A 48 -0.64 1.65 10.25
CA GLY A 48 0.76 1.22 10.36
C GLY A 48 1.34 0.65 9.08
N ILE A 49 0.56 0.53 8.01
CA ILE A 49 1.09 0.23 6.68
C ILE A 49 1.15 1.49 5.83
N TYR A 50 1.97 1.45 4.80
CA TYR A 50 2.01 2.48 3.77
C TYR A 50 2.42 1.86 2.43
N PHE A 51 2.22 2.59 1.35
CA PHE A 51 2.56 2.14 0.01
C PHE A 51 3.71 2.98 -0.53
N ALA A 52 4.64 2.34 -1.22
CA ALA A 52 5.80 3.00 -1.79
C ALA A 52 6.19 2.40 -3.14
N ASP A 53 6.74 3.23 -4.01
CA ASP A 53 7.29 2.77 -5.27
C ASP A 53 8.70 2.21 -5.02
N GLU A 54 8.90 0.97 -5.40
CA GLU A 54 10.17 0.28 -5.30
C GLU A 54 10.65 -0.17 -6.68
N ALA A 55 11.88 -0.65 -6.77
CA ALA A 55 12.46 -1.08 -8.03
C ALA A 55 11.63 -2.18 -8.73
N ALA A 56 11.01 -3.05 -7.95
CA ALA A 56 10.17 -4.14 -8.46
C ALA A 56 8.71 -3.74 -8.67
N GLY A 57 8.32 -2.50 -8.34
CA GLY A 57 6.95 -1.99 -8.46
C GLY A 57 6.42 -1.43 -7.15
N ARG A 58 5.10 -1.22 -7.11
CA ARG A 58 4.43 -0.67 -5.94
C ARG A 58 4.33 -1.71 -4.84
N GLU A 59 4.83 -1.41 -3.64
CA GLU A 59 4.81 -2.32 -2.49
C GLU A 59 4.10 -1.71 -1.30
N VAL A 60 3.45 -2.58 -0.52
CA VAL A 60 2.91 -2.23 0.79
C VAL A 60 3.97 -2.53 1.86
N LYS A 61 4.23 -1.55 2.72
CA LYS A 61 5.29 -1.62 3.74
C LYS A 61 4.75 -1.38 5.13
N VAL A 62 5.49 -1.82 6.14
CA VAL A 62 5.17 -1.57 7.55
C VAL A 62 5.89 -0.30 7.99
N ALA A 63 5.11 0.67 8.48
CA ALA A 63 5.63 1.98 8.90
C ALA A 63 6.69 1.84 10.00
N GLY A 64 7.76 2.61 9.86
CA GLY A 64 8.85 2.65 10.84
C GLY A 64 9.86 1.52 10.76
N THR A 65 9.64 0.53 9.92
CA THR A 65 10.53 -0.66 9.85
C THR A 65 11.32 -0.75 8.54
N GLY A 66 10.83 -0.14 7.47
CA GLY A 66 11.37 -0.34 6.12
C GLY A 66 11.06 -1.70 5.52
N LEU A 67 10.28 -2.53 6.21
CA LEU A 67 9.92 -3.87 5.75
C LEU A 67 8.69 -3.85 4.87
N GLY A 68 8.69 -4.67 3.81
CA GLY A 68 7.49 -4.96 3.05
C GLY A 68 6.60 -5.93 3.81
N VAL A 69 5.30 -5.85 3.61
CA VAL A 69 4.35 -6.77 4.26
C VAL A 69 4.66 -8.23 3.89
N TRP A 70 5.06 -8.48 2.64
CA TRP A 70 5.43 -9.84 2.21
C TRP A 70 6.62 -10.39 3.00
N GLU A 71 7.58 -9.54 3.39
CA GLU A 71 8.73 -9.95 4.20
C GLU A 71 8.29 -10.39 5.59
N VAL A 72 7.37 -9.65 6.20
CA VAL A 72 6.83 -9.98 7.51
C VAL A 72 6.05 -11.29 7.44
N ILE A 73 5.23 -11.47 6.43
CA ILE A 73 4.46 -12.71 6.24
C ILE A 73 5.40 -13.90 6.02
N ARG A 74 6.40 -13.74 5.17
CA ARG A 74 7.40 -14.78 4.89
C ARG A 74 8.08 -15.22 6.19
N ASP A 75 8.55 -14.28 6.98
CA ASP A 75 9.28 -14.58 8.20
C ASP A 75 8.36 -15.17 9.28
N TYR A 76 7.10 -14.73 9.32
CA TYR A 76 6.10 -15.30 10.20
C TYR A 76 5.85 -16.79 9.87
N LEU A 77 5.73 -17.11 8.60
CA LEU A 77 5.55 -18.50 8.15
C LEU A 77 6.82 -19.33 8.41
N ALA A 78 7.99 -18.75 8.17
CA ALA A 78 9.28 -19.43 8.44
C ALA A 78 9.48 -19.68 9.93
N ALA A 79 8.94 -18.84 10.80
CA ALA A 79 8.99 -19.01 12.26
C ALA A 79 7.89 -19.95 12.79
N GLY A 80 7.22 -20.70 11.92
CA GLY A 80 6.16 -21.63 12.31
C GLY A 80 4.89 -20.95 12.82
N ARG A 81 4.63 -19.75 12.37
CA ARG A 81 3.50 -18.90 12.79
C ARG A 81 3.58 -18.52 14.27
N ASP A 82 4.79 -18.49 14.82
CA ASP A 82 5.02 -18.06 16.19
C ASP A 82 5.34 -16.55 16.20
N GLU A 83 4.47 -15.77 16.80
CA GLU A 83 4.62 -14.32 16.88
C GLU A 83 5.83 -13.91 17.70
N ARG A 84 6.18 -14.63 18.74
CA ARG A 84 7.36 -14.37 19.56
C ARG A 84 8.64 -14.63 18.78
N ALA A 85 8.69 -15.73 18.03
CA ALA A 85 9.83 -16.05 17.18
C ALA A 85 9.99 -15.01 16.08
N LEU A 86 8.88 -14.53 15.51
CA LEU A 86 8.89 -13.47 14.50
C LEU A 86 9.47 -12.17 15.06
N ARG A 87 9.03 -11.74 16.22
CA ARG A 87 9.53 -10.52 16.87
C ARG A 87 11.00 -10.62 17.22
N LYS A 88 11.46 -11.82 17.57
CA LYS A 88 12.87 -12.08 17.87
C LYS A 88 13.72 -11.99 16.61
N ALA A 89 13.22 -12.51 15.48
CA ALA A 89 13.88 -12.46 14.19
C ALA A 89 13.85 -11.05 13.57
N LEU A 90 12.79 -10.29 13.83
CA LEU A 90 12.58 -8.94 13.30
C LEU A 90 12.37 -7.95 14.45
N PRO A 91 13.43 -7.57 15.16
CA PRO A 91 13.29 -6.73 16.37
C PRO A 91 12.77 -5.32 16.09
N GLN A 92 12.79 -4.88 14.80
CA GLN A 92 12.24 -3.59 14.42
C GLN A 92 10.71 -3.56 14.41
N LEU A 93 10.03 -4.70 14.52
CA LEU A 93 8.58 -4.74 14.64
C LEU A 93 8.17 -4.34 16.05
N SER A 94 7.26 -3.38 16.16
CA SER A 94 6.71 -2.98 17.44
C SER A 94 5.71 -4.02 17.95
N ALA A 95 5.40 -3.96 19.26
CA ALA A 95 4.46 -4.86 19.90
C ALA A 95 3.00 -4.55 19.58
N ALA A 96 2.75 -3.51 18.80
CA ALA A 96 1.40 -3.09 18.43
C ALA A 96 0.75 -4.03 17.43
#